data_922df41efcc0183f46c61a00be9b3a09
#
_entry.id   922df41efcc0183f46c61a00be9b3a09
#
_cell.length_a   1.000
_cell.length_b   1.000
_cell.length_c   1.000
_cell.angle_alpha   90.00
_cell.angle_beta   90.00
_cell.angle_gamma   90.00
#
_symmetry.space_group_name_H-M   'P 1'
#
loop_
_entity.id
_entity.type
_entity.pdbx_description
1 polymer ?
#
loop_
_entity_poly.entity_id
_entity_poly.type
_entity_poly.pdbx_seq_one_letter_code
_entity_poly.pdbx_strand_id
1 'polypeptide(L)'
;STRVRSSAASDVYKRQVQAAFDSKHKLLVHSHIGASTDKRELSTAALTVQELLQLDSFNTLSDAGYTSGDQLQACKYSGICTYSSPMPSTSPNSNSIPLAEFHYINDGDYYICPCGEQMTTTGKWRIRPNYRSKVYKTSACVNCSIREKCTQNQNGRVIERSEYQDVIDENNARVMNHLLQGRAADIRNVAQLPPLHRPDGNCHSPPKTVQTKRLKQLIVSWCCLFNG
;
A
#
# COMPACT_ATOMS: atom_id res chain seq x y z
N SER A 1 12.63 26.31 -32.89
CA SER A 1 13.31 25.03 -32.63
C SER A 1 12.41 24.18 -31.73
N THR A 2 11.61 23.29 -32.33
CA THR A 2 10.68 22.41 -31.66
C THR A 2 11.45 21.19 -31.15
N ARG A 3 11.66 21.08 -29.82
CA ARG A 3 12.24 19.90 -29.19
C ARG A 3 11.19 18.77 -29.24
N VAL A 4 11.36 17.86 -30.16
CA VAL A 4 10.64 16.56 -30.13
C VAL A 4 11.29 15.73 -29.02
N ARG A 5 10.61 15.60 -27.88
CA ARG A 5 11.00 14.63 -26.85
C ARG A 5 10.61 13.24 -27.34
N SER A 6 11.58 12.41 -27.59
CA SER A 6 11.39 10.99 -27.90
C SER A 6 10.74 10.31 -26.68
N SER A 7 9.44 10.04 -26.76
CA SER A 7 8.67 9.39 -25.70
C SER A 7 9.10 7.93 -25.47
N ALA A 8 9.62 7.25 -26.50
CA ALA A 8 10.04 5.85 -26.43
C ALA A 8 11.27 5.63 -25.54
N ALA A 9 12.23 6.55 -25.52
CA ALA A 9 13.43 6.41 -24.67
C ALA A 9 13.15 6.65 -23.19
N SER A 10 12.07 7.40 -22.84
CA SER A 10 11.71 7.66 -21.44
C SER A 10 10.93 6.51 -20.78
N ASP A 11 10.28 5.64 -21.56
CA ASP A 11 9.52 4.51 -21.02
C ASP A 11 10.40 3.30 -20.67
N VAL A 12 11.50 3.10 -21.36
CA VAL A 12 12.47 2.02 -21.04
C VAL A 12 13.15 2.26 -19.70
N TYR A 13 13.35 3.52 -19.30
CA TYR A 13 13.99 3.92 -18.04
C TYR A 13 13.11 3.78 -16.80
N LYS A 14 11.81 3.43 -16.94
CA LYS A 14 10.84 3.42 -15.83
C LYS A 14 10.39 2.02 -15.41
N ARG A 15 10.90 0.97 -16.05
CA ARG A 15 10.54 -0.39 -15.65
C ARG A 15 11.36 -0.82 -14.45
N GLN A 16 10.70 -1.36 -13.44
CA GLN A 16 11.31 -1.80 -12.19
C GLN A 16 11.30 -3.32 -12.14
N VAL A 17 12.35 -3.91 -11.58
CA VAL A 17 12.37 -5.34 -11.28
C VAL A 17 11.76 -5.53 -9.91
N GLN A 18 10.67 -6.27 -9.87
CA GLN A 18 10.00 -6.71 -8.65
C GLN A 18 10.61 -8.03 -8.20
N ALA A 19 10.86 -8.18 -6.90
CA ALA A 19 11.48 -9.38 -6.36
C ALA A 19 10.81 -9.78 -5.04
N ALA A 20 10.52 -11.06 -4.91
CA ALA A 20 9.97 -11.66 -3.71
C ALA A 20 11.02 -12.59 -3.05
N PHE A 21 11.26 -12.37 -1.76
CA PHE A 21 12.24 -13.11 -0.97
C PHE A 21 11.57 -13.84 0.18
N ASP A 22 12.06 -15.03 0.48
CA ASP A 22 11.78 -15.69 1.76
C ASP A 22 12.45 -14.91 2.90
N SER A 23 11.64 -14.46 3.87
CA SER A 23 12.12 -13.65 5.00
C SER A 23 13.10 -14.38 5.89
N LYS A 24 12.96 -15.70 6.04
CA LYS A 24 13.77 -16.54 6.92
C LYS A 24 15.15 -16.85 6.33
N HIS A 25 15.18 -17.32 5.08
CA HIS A 25 16.40 -17.80 4.45
C HIS A 25 17.02 -16.78 3.50
N LYS A 26 16.34 -15.63 3.27
CA LYS A 26 16.78 -14.57 2.37
C LYS A 26 16.99 -15.05 0.92
N LEU A 27 16.22 -16.05 0.50
CA LEU A 27 16.28 -16.62 -0.84
C LEU A 27 15.33 -15.88 -1.77
N LEU A 28 15.78 -15.59 -2.98
CA LEU A 28 14.93 -15.07 -4.03
C LEU A 28 13.96 -16.19 -4.48
N VAL A 29 12.67 -15.95 -4.34
CA VAL A 29 11.60 -16.89 -4.72
C VAL A 29 11.07 -16.59 -6.10
N HIS A 30 10.84 -15.30 -6.39
CA HIS A 30 10.30 -14.84 -7.67
C HIS A 30 10.83 -13.47 -8.01
N SER A 31 11.01 -13.21 -9.31
CA SER A 31 11.28 -11.87 -9.82
C SER A 31 10.63 -11.68 -11.19
N HIS A 32 10.14 -10.47 -11.45
CA HIS A 32 9.58 -10.09 -12.74
C HIS A 32 9.83 -8.61 -13.03
N ILE A 33 9.67 -8.24 -14.29
CA ILE A 33 9.71 -6.83 -14.70
C ILE A 33 8.30 -6.26 -14.52
N GLY A 34 8.14 -5.39 -13.53
CA GLY A 34 6.90 -4.71 -13.22
C GLY A 34 6.63 -3.47 -14.08
N ALA A 35 5.54 -2.79 -13.75
CA ALA A 35 5.19 -1.50 -14.34
C ALA A 35 6.11 -0.37 -13.83
N SER A 36 5.84 0.86 -14.27
CA SER A 36 6.56 2.05 -13.80
C SER A 36 6.22 2.46 -12.35
N THR A 37 5.28 1.78 -11.71
CA THR A 37 4.85 2.03 -10.32
C THR A 37 4.59 0.72 -9.60
N ASP A 38 4.92 0.67 -8.31
CA ASP A 38 4.75 -0.50 -7.45
C ASP A 38 3.29 -0.78 -7.08
N LYS A 39 2.41 0.21 -7.28
CA LYS A 39 1.02 0.18 -6.81
C LYS A 39 0.16 -0.99 -7.28
N ARG A 40 0.58 -1.70 -8.33
CA ARG A 40 -0.16 -2.83 -8.91
C ARG A 40 0.62 -4.13 -8.93
N GLU A 41 1.74 -4.18 -8.24
CA GLU A 41 2.66 -5.31 -8.33
C GLU A 41 2.52 -6.30 -7.17
N LEU A 42 1.93 -5.88 -6.03
CA LEU A 42 1.82 -6.71 -4.84
C LEU A 42 1.06 -8.01 -5.10
N SER A 43 -0.16 -7.92 -5.62
CA SER A 43 -0.98 -9.12 -5.85
C SER A 43 -0.38 -10.01 -6.91
N THR A 44 0.18 -9.44 -7.99
CA THR A 44 0.84 -10.20 -9.06
C THR A 44 1.99 -11.03 -8.50
N ALA A 45 2.89 -10.40 -7.73
CA ALA A 45 4.02 -11.10 -7.13
C ALA A 45 3.56 -12.15 -6.10
N ALA A 46 2.61 -11.79 -5.23
CA ALA A 46 2.15 -12.66 -4.17
C ALA A 46 1.41 -13.90 -4.70
N LEU A 47 0.51 -13.73 -5.68
CA LEU A 47 -0.22 -14.84 -6.31
C LEU A 47 0.73 -15.78 -7.07
N THR A 48 1.71 -15.22 -7.81
CA THR A 48 2.72 -16.05 -8.49
C THR A 48 3.53 -16.89 -7.50
N VAL A 49 3.90 -16.30 -6.36
CA VAL A 49 4.61 -17.05 -5.31
C VAL A 49 3.72 -18.12 -4.70
N GLN A 50 2.45 -17.83 -4.45
CA GLN A 50 1.48 -18.80 -3.93
C GLN A 50 1.40 -20.02 -4.85
N GLU A 51 1.31 -19.79 -6.15
CA GLU A 51 1.26 -20.85 -7.17
C GLU A 51 2.57 -21.63 -7.25
N LEU A 52 3.72 -20.93 -7.34
CA LEU A 52 5.05 -21.58 -7.43
C LEU A 52 5.38 -22.46 -6.23
N LEU A 53 4.97 -22.06 -5.04
CA LEU A 53 5.26 -22.78 -3.80
C LEU A 53 4.11 -23.67 -3.33
N GLN A 54 2.99 -23.68 -4.06
CA GLN A 54 1.78 -24.45 -3.73
C GLN A 54 1.32 -24.20 -2.29
N LEU A 55 1.21 -22.90 -1.91
CA LEU A 55 0.81 -22.50 -0.57
C LEU A 55 -0.69 -22.21 -0.51
N ASP A 56 -1.38 -22.73 0.50
CA ASP A 56 -2.78 -22.38 0.75
C ASP A 56 -2.91 -20.95 1.29
N SER A 57 -1.97 -20.54 2.16
CA SER A 57 -1.93 -19.22 2.76
C SER A 57 -0.52 -18.86 3.23
N PHE A 58 -0.20 -17.57 3.24
CA PHE A 58 1.05 -17.05 3.80
C PHE A 58 0.95 -15.56 4.11
N ASN A 59 1.96 -15.03 4.80
CA ASN A 59 2.07 -13.62 5.11
C ASN A 59 3.03 -12.94 4.13
N THR A 60 2.64 -11.79 3.58
CA THR A 60 3.51 -10.96 2.74
C THR A 60 3.76 -9.61 3.40
N LEU A 61 5.03 -9.17 3.38
CA LEU A 61 5.45 -7.86 3.84
C LEU A 61 5.85 -7.00 2.63
N SER A 62 5.39 -5.75 2.62
CA SER A 62 5.75 -4.81 1.57
C SER A 62 5.86 -3.39 2.12
N ASP A 63 6.54 -2.52 1.38
CA ASP A 63 6.61 -1.11 1.73
C ASP A 63 5.34 -0.34 1.35
N ALA A 64 5.31 0.96 1.65
CA ALA A 64 4.16 1.83 1.38
C ALA A 64 3.86 2.01 -0.11
N GLY A 65 4.86 1.84 -0.99
CA GLY A 65 4.69 1.93 -2.44
C GLY A 65 3.70 0.92 -3.00
N TYR A 66 3.62 -0.25 -2.37
CA TYR A 66 2.72 -1.36 -2.76
C TYR A 66 1.32 -1.25 -2.18
N THR A 67 1.06 -0.30 -1.27
CA THR A 67 -0.22 -0.20 -0.59
C THR A 67 -1.28 0.38 -1.53
N SER A 68 -2.07 -0.49 -2.13
CA SER A 68 -3.23 -0.16 -2.96
C SER A 68 -4.40 -1.06 -2.59
N GLY A 69 -5.59 -0.48 -2.45
CA GLY A 69 -6.75 -1.20 -1.91
C GLY A 69 -7.18 -2.39 -2.74
N ASP A 70 -7.14 -2.29 -4.07
CA ASP A 70 -7.42 -3.38 -5.00
C ASP A 70 -6.44 -4.55 -4.86
N GLN A 71 -5.16 -4.24 -4.66
CA GLN A 71 -4.11 -5.26 -4.48
C GLN A 71 -4.24 -5.98 -3.14
N LEU A 72 -4.51 -5.23 -2.06
CA LEU A 72 -4.78 -5.80 -0.74
C LEU A 72 -6.02 -6.70 -0.76
N GLN A 73 -7.06 -6.28 -1.48
CA GLN A 73 -8.29 -7.07 -1.63
C GLN A 73 -8.05 -8.35 -2.40
N ALA A 74 -7.27 -8.31 -3.50
CA ALA A 74 -6.90 -9.49 -4.27
C ALA A 74 -6.11 -10.49 -3.43
N CYS A 75 -5.14 -10.04 -2.65
CA CYS A 75 -4.40 -10.87 -1.70
C CYS A 75 -5.33 -11.52 -0.67
N LYS A 76 -6.25 -10.73 -0.08
CA LYS A 76 -7.22 -11.21 0.91
C LYS A 76 -8.10 -12.34 0.36
N TYR A 77 -8.62 -12.20 -0.85
CA TYR A 77 -9.44 -13.23 -1.51
C TYR A 77 -8.69 -14.54 -1.74
N SER A 78 -7.39 -14.48 -1.91
CA SER A 78 -6.53 -15.66 -2.10
C SER A 78 -5.94 -16.21 -0.81
N GLY A 79 -6.43 -15.76 0.37
CA GLY A 79 -5.92 -16.23 1.67
C GLY A 79 -4.54 -15.70 2.04
N ILE A 80 -4.04 -14.67 1.33
CA ILE A 80 -2.74 -14.07 1.60
C ILE A 80 -2.92 -12.90 2.58
N CYS A 81 -2.26 -12.99 3.75
CA CYS A 81 -2.30 -11.95 4.76
C CYS A 81 -1.23 -10.89 4.48
N THR A 82 -1.66 -9.65 4.28
CA THR A 82 -0.75 -8.54 3.93
C THR A 82 -0.32 -7.73 5.15
N TYR A 83 0.94 -7.32 5.15
CA TYR A 83 1.56 -6.36 6.07
C TYR A 83 2.24 -5.28 5.23
N SER A 84 1.45 -4.48 4.52
CA SER A 84 1.94 -3.36 3.73
C SER A 84 1.99 -2.11 4.59
N SER A 85 3.14 -1.42 4.59
CA SER A 85 3.29 -0.18 5.35
C SER A 85 2.23 0.84 4.95
N PRO A 86 1.57 1.52 5.90
CA PRO A 86 0.58 2.54 5.56
C PRO A 86 1.20 3.66 4.72
N MET A 87 0.46 4.14 3.74
CA MET A 87 0.87 5.32 2.98
C MET A 87 0.96 6.53 3.92
N PRO A 88 2.05 7.32 3.86
CA PRO A 88 2.14 8.56 4.60
C PRO A 88 0.95 9.46 4.30
N SER A 89 0.40 10.10 5.31
CA SER A 89 -0.65 11.10 5.12
C SER A 89 -0.09 12.25 4.29
N THR A 90 -0.57 12.42 3.07
CA THR A 90 -0.19 13.51 2.17
C THR A 90 -1.03 14.78 2.40
N SER A 91 -1.44 15.04 3.65
CA SER A 91 -2.10 16.30 3.93
C SER A 91 -1.11 17.44 3.65
N PRO A 92 -1.38 18.34 2.70
CA PRO A 92 -0.49 19.46 2.38
C PRO A 92 -0.31 20.44 3.56
N ASN A 93 -1.14 20.31 4.58
CA ASN A 93 -1.09 21.11 5.80
C ASN A 93 -0.82 20.20 7.01
N SER A 94 0.38 20.26 7.54
CA SER A 94 0.80 19.54 8.75
C SER A 94 -0.06 19.86 9.99
N ASN A 95 -0.87 20.91 9.93
CA ASN A 95 -1.71 21.39 11.04
C ASN A 95 -3.17 20.93 10.95
N SER A 96 -3.58 20.18 9.91
CA SER A 96 -4.96 19.70 9.83
C SER A 96 -5.16 18.45 10.67
N ILE A 97 -6.32 18.31 11.30
CA ILE A 97 -6.69 17.12 12.07
C ILE A 97 -6.59 15.88 11.17
N PRO A 98 -5.81 14.86 11.56
CA PRO A 98 -5.61 13.65 10.77
C PRO A 98 -6.92 12.85 10.65
N LEU A 99 -7.02 12.05 9.58
CA LEU A 99 -8.21 11.22 9.34
C LEU A 99 -8.44 10.18 10.47
N ALA A 100 -7.39 9.77 11.16
CA ALA A 100 -7.46 8.83 12.27
C ALA A 100 -8.32 9.32 13.45
N GLU A 101 -8.53 10.66 13.57
CA GLU A 101 -9.40 11.24 14.60
C GLU A 101 -10.90 11.19 14.23
N PHE A 102 -11.22 10.69 13.03
CA PHE A 102 -12.59 10.53 12.56
C PHE A 102 -12.98 9.06 12.63
N HIS A 103 -13.98 8.75 13.44
CA HIS A 103 -14.40 7.37 13.67
C HIS A 103 -15.48 6.95 12.68
N TYR A 104 -15.21 5.92 11.87
CA TYR A 104 -16.20 5.35 10.98
C TYR A 104 -17.13 4.37 11.73
N ILE A 105 -18.44 4.54 11.56
CA ILE A 105 -19.46 3.68 12.10
C ILE A 105 -20.09 2.89 10.95
N ASN A 106 -19.75 1.61 10.88
CA ASN A 106 -20.12 0.73 9.78
C ASN A 106 -21.63 0.51 9.69
N ASP A 107 -22.30 0.29 10.83
CA ASP A 107 -23.73 -0.06 10.87
C ASP A 107 -24.63 1.06 10.34
N GLY A 108 -24.18 2.32 10.44
CA GLY A 108 -24.92 3.48 9.96
C GLY A 108 -24.33 4.17 8.73
N ASP A 109 -23.21 3.70 8.20
CA ASP A 109 -22.47 4.27 7.06
C ASP A 109 -22.21 5.78 7.23
N TYR A 110 -21.62 6.19 8.37
CA TYR A 110 -21.26 7.57 8.68
C TYR A 110 -19.96 7.68 9.48
N TYR A 111 -19.38 8.86 9.50
CA TYR A 111 -18.25 9.20 10.36
C TYR A 111 -18.69 10.07 11.52
N ILE A 112 -18.05 9.92 12.67
CA ILE A 112 -18.11 10.89 13.78
C ILE A 112 -16.83 11.71 13.74
N CYS A 113 -16.98 13.04 13.68
CA CYS A 113 -15.83 13.96 13.69
C CYS A 113 -15.32 14.18 15.13
N PRO A 114 -14.13 14.77 15.32
CA PRO A 114 -13.56 15.06 16.65
C PRO A 114 -14.44 15.98 17.54
N CYS A 115 -15.39 16.71 16.96
CA CYS A 115 -16.38 17.50 17.71
C CYS A 115 -17.66 16.71 18.06
N GLY A 116 -17.71 15.41 17.76
CA GLY A 116 -18.89 14.57 18.01
C GLY A 116 -19.99 14.67 16.94
N GLU A 117 -19.78 15.45 15.87
CA GLU A 117 -20.79 15.64 14.84
C GLU A 117 -20.76 14.50 13.82
N GLN A 118 -21.95 14.08 13.41
CA GLN A 118 -22.12 13.04 12.41
C GLN A 118 -21.90 13.58 11.00
N MET A 119 -21.02 12.94 10.25
CA MET A 119 -20.76 13.22 8.84
C MET A 119 -21.42 12.12 7.99
N THR A 120 -22.42 12.51 7.22
CA THR A 120 -23.24 11.58 6.44
C THR A 120 -22.85 11.56 4.96
N THR A 121 -23.25 10.50 4.27
CA THR A 121 -23.12 10.34 2.82
C THR A 121 -24.48 10.41 2.14
N THR A 122 -24.49 10.75 0.85
CA THR A 122 -25.69 10.61 0.00
C THR A 122 -25.88 9.17 -0.49
N GLY A 123 -24.99 8.25 -0.12
CA GLY A 123 -24.99 6.87 -0.61
C GLY A 123 -24.48 6.69 -2.04
N LYS A 124 -24.31 7.77 -2.79
CA LYS A 124 -23.85 7.72 -4.20
C LYS A 124 -22.36 7.44 -4.28
N TRP A 125 -22.00 6.44 -5.09
CA TRP A 125 -20.64 6.16 -5.44
C TRP A 125 -20.09 7.13 -6.48
N ARG A 126 -18.91 7.67 -6.24
CA ARG A 126 -18.12 8.40 -7.21
C ARG A 126 -17.16 7.44 -7.89
N ILE A 127 -17.17 7.39 -9.21
CA ILE A 127 -16.28 6.57 -10.00
C ILE A 127 -14.93 7.30 -10.11
N ARG A 128 -13.87 6.62 -9.73
CA ARG A 128 -12.48 7.03 -9.91
C ARG A 128 -11.82 6.09 -10.93
N PRO A 129 -10.68 6.42 -11.50
CA PRO A 129 -10.03 5.55 -12.52
C PRO A 129 -9.79 4.12 -12.06
N ASN A 130 -9.50 3.89 -10.77
CA ASN A 130 -9.10 2.58 -10.26
C ASN A 130 -9.97 2.09 -9.08
N TYR A 131 -10.93 2.86 -8.60
CA TYR A 131 -11.79 2.50 -7.47
C TYR A 131 -13.05 3.36 -7.46
N ARG A 132 -14.00 3.00 -6.61
CA ARG A 132 -15.18 3.83 -6.31
C ARG A 132 -15.06 4.37 -4.90
N SER A 133 -15.62 5.55 -4.67
CA SER A 133 -15.61 6.19 -3.35
C SER A 133 -16.94 6.79 -2.99
N LYS A 134 -17.24 6.85 -1.70
CA LYS A 134 -18.32 7.64 -1.12
C LYS A 134 -17.75 8.88 -0.45
N VAL A 135 -18.57 9.92 -0.37
CA VAL A 135 -18.19 11.18 0.24
C VAL A 135 -19.06 11.44 1.45
N TYR A 136 -18.40 11.81 2.55
CA TYR A 136 -19.00 12.11 3.84
C TYR A 136 -18.73 13.56 4.21
N LYS A 137 -19.76 14.26 4.65
CA LYS A 137 -19.73 15.66 5.05
C LYS A 137 -20.81 15.98 6.07
N THR A 138 -20.67 17.08 6.78
CA THR A 138 -21.69 17.63 7.69
C THR A 138 -21.84 19.13 7.50
N SER A 139 -23.04 19.65 7.68
CA SER A 139 -23.32 21.09 7.70
C SER A 139 -22.85 21.76 8.98
N ALA A 140 -22.68 21.01 10.07
CA ALA A 140 -22.21 21.51 11.34
C ALA A 140 -20.81 22.16 11.29
N CYS A 141 -20.00 21.85 10.26
CA CYS A 141 -18.70 22.47 10.03
C CYS A 141 -18.73 23.99 9.90
N VAL A 142 -19.87 24.58 9.51
CA VAL A 142 -19.98 26.05 9.33
C VAL A 142 -19.74 26.79 10.64
N ASN A 143 -20.28 26.28 11.75
CA ASN A 143 -20.20 26.88 13.07
C ASN A 143 -19.26 26.13 14.04
N CYS A 144 -18.37 25.30 13.50
CA CYS A 144 -17.50 24.47 14.30
C CYS A 144 -16.34 25.27 14.89
N SER A 145 -16.12 25.16 16.21
CA SER A 145 -15.10 25.89 16.96
C SER A 145 -13.65 25.51 16.57
N ILE A 146 -13.44 24.29 16.09
CA ILE A 146 -12.11 23.81 15.65
C ILE A 146 -11.94 23.80 14.13
N ARG A 147 -12.84 24.42 13.40
CA ARG A 147 -12.86 24.40 11.92
C ARG A 147 -11.52 24.78 11.32
N GLU A 148 -10.89 25.85 11.77
CA GLU A 148 -9.62 26.35 11.24
C GLU A 148 -8.47 25.33 11.37
N LYS A 149 -8.50 24.53 12.46
CA LYS A 149 -7.55 23.43 12.68
C LYS A 149 -7.93 22.17 11.92
N CYS A 150 -9.21 22.02 11.54
CA CYS A 150 -9.71 20.81 10.91
C CYS A 150 -9.62 20.85 9.37
N THR A 151 -9.97 21.99 8.77
CA THR A 151 -10.01 22.14 7.32
C THR A 151 -9.92 23.58 6.88
N GLN A 152 -9.23 23.82 5.76
CA GLN A 152 -9.22 25.13 5.09
C GLN A 152 -10.36 25.29 4.06
N ASN A 153 -11.11 24.23 3.82
CA ASN A 153 -12.20 24.25 2.87
C ASN A 153 -13.37 25.08 3.44
N GLN A 154 -13.82 26.08 2.69
CA GLN A 154 -14.96 26.94 3.06
C GLN A 154 -16.27 26.17 3.28
N ASN A 155 -16.43 25.03 2.59
CA ASN A 155 -17.59 24.15 2.71
C ASN A 155 -17.46 23.08 3.80
N GLY A 156 -16.44 23.19 4.69
CA GLY A 156 -16.18 22.24 5.75
C GLY A 156 -15.34 21.02 5.34
N ARG A 157 -15.09 20.14 6.29
CA ARG A 157 -14.31 18.91 6.07
C ARG A 157 -15.09 17.93 5.20
N VAL A 158 -14.40 17.36 4.22
CA VAL A 158 -14.90 16.29 3.37
C VAL A 158 -14.01 15.07 3.55
N ILE A 159 -14.60 13.92 3.82
CA ILE A 159 -13.92 12.63 3.87
C ILE A 159 -14.36 11.82 2.65
N GLU A 160 -13.41 11.25 1.96
CA GLU A 160 -13.64 10.34 0.85
C GLU A 160 -13.21 8.92 1.28
N ARG A 161 -14.17 7.98 1.30
CA ARG A 161 -13.92 6.58 1.66
C ARG A 161 -14.02 5.71 0.41
N SER A 162 -12.95 4.99 0.11
CA SER A 162 -12.92 4.05 -1.02
C SER A 162 -13.69 2.75 -0.70
N GLU A 163 -14.10 2.02 -1.72
CA GLU A 163 -14.70 0.69 -1.57
C GLU A 163 -13.74 -0.33 -0.93
N TYR A 164 -12.44 -0.06 -0.97
CA TYR A 164 -11.39 -0.90 -0.39
C TYR A 164 -10.96 -0.44 1.01
N GLN A 165 -11.63 0.55 1.60
CA GLN A 165 -11.16 1.14 2.84
C GLN A 165 -11.10 0.13 3.99
N ASP A 166 -12.05 -0.82 4.03
CA ASP A 166 -12.07 -1.84 5.08
C ASP A 166 -10.83 -2.73 5.05
N VAL A 167 -10.40 -3.19 3.87
CA VAL A 167 -9.18 -3.99 3.75
C VAL A 167 -7.91 -3.18 4.03
N ILE A 168 -7.91 -1.89 3.72
CA ILE A 168 -6.81 -0.98 4.07
C ILE A 168 -6.74 -0.81 5.58
N ASP A 169 -7.87 -0.58 6.25
CA ASP A 169 -7.96 -0.41 7.70
C ASP A 169 -7.53 -1.70 8.44
N GLU A 170 -7.95 -2.87 7.95
CA GLU A 170 -7.49 -4.17 8.46
C GLU A 170 -5.98 -4.36 8.31
N ASN A 171 -5.41 -4.03 7.15
CA ASN A 171 -3.96 -4.09 6.93
C ASN A 171 -3.23 -3.14 7.90
N ASN A 172 -3.70 -1.90 8.05
CA ASN A 172 -3.09 -0.90 8.93
C ASN A 172 -3.15 -1.34 10.39
N ALA A 173 -4.27 -1.91 10.82
CA ALA A 173 -4.41 -2.47 12.17
C ALA A 173 -3.43 -3.63 12.42
N ARG A 174 -3.26 -4.55 11.45
CA ARG A 174 -2.25 -5.62 11.53
C ARG A 174 -0.85 -5.09 11.66
N VAL A 175 -0.47 -4.11 10.82
CA VAL A 175 0.86 -3.48 10.86
C VAL A 175 1.08 -2.81 12.21
N MET A 176 0.12 -2.05 12.72
CA MET A 176 0.22 -1.37 14.02
C MET A 176 0.39 -2.37 15.16
N ASN A 177 -0.42 -3.42 15.20
CA ASN A 177 -0.33 -4.47 16.22
C ASN A 177 1.02 -5.20 16.15
N HIS A 178 1.53 -5.44 14.96
CA HIS A 178 2.85 -6.07 14.77
C HIS A 178 3.98 -5.18 15.29
N LEU A 179 3.90 -3.86 15.06
CA LEU A 179 4.85 -2.88 15.59
C LEU A 179 4.81 -2.81 17.12
N LEU A 180 3.63 -2.80 17.72
CA LEU A 180 3.43 -2.76 19.17
C LEU A 180 3.98 -4.01 19.88
N GLN A 181 3.96 -5.17 19.21
CA GLN A 181 4.51 -6.43 19.74
C GLN A 181 6.04 -6.54 19.65
N GLY A 182 6.74 -5.44 19.34
CA GLY A 182 8.21 -5.41 19.25
C GLY A 182 8.82 -6.06 18.02
N ARG A 183 8.00 -6.51 17.06
CA ARG A 183 8.44 -7.11 15.78
C ARG A 183 8.72 -6.07 14.70
N ALA A 184 8.89 -4.82 15.09
CA ALA A 184 9.21 -3.70 14.20
C ALA A 184 10.48 -3.91 13.36
N ALA A 185 11.39 -4.78 13.80
CA ALA A 185 12.60 -5.12 13.07
C ALA A 185 12.28 -5.82 11.74
N ASP A 186 11.25 -6.67 11.69
CA ASP A 186 10.91 -7.43 10.48
C ASP A 186 10.41 -6.50 9.36
N ILE A 187 9.56 -5.52 9.70
CA ILE A 187 9.03 -4.56 8.72
C ILE A 187 10.12 -3.58 8.26
N ARG A 188 11.02 -3.15 9.16
CA ARG A 188 12.15 -2.28 8.79
C ARG A 188 13.22 -3.02 7.98
N ASN A 189 13.41 -4.30 8.21
CA ASN A 189 14.39 -5.10 7.48
C ASN A 189 14.00 -5.33 6.01
N VAL A 190 12.74 -5.16 5.63
CA VAL A 190 12.31 -5.17 4.21
C VAL A 190 13.01 -4.05 3.43
N ALA A 191 13.13 -2.86 4.04
CA ALA A 191 13.83 -1.72 3.44
C ALA A 191 15.37 -1.86 3.46
N GLN A 192 15.91 -2.83 4.21
CA GLN A 192 17.34 -3.05 4.37
C GLN A 192 17.86 -4.29 3.65
N LEU A 193 17.03 -4.95 2.82
CA LEU A 193 17.54 -6.01 1.96
C LEU A 193 18.64 -5.41 1.05
N PRO A 194 19.81 -6.05 1.00
CA PRO A 194 20.89 -5.53 0.17
C PRO A 194 20.40 -5.43 -1.28
N PRO A 195 20.75 -4.37 -2.00
CA PRO A 195 20.42 -4.28 -3.41
C PRO A 195 20.97 -5.52 -4.11
N LEU A 196 20.17 -6.10 -5.00
CA LEU A 196 20.59 -7.23 -5.86
C LEU A 196 21.78 -6.87 -6.74
N HIS A 197 22.12 -5.60 -6.78
CA HIS A 197 23.19 -5.03 -7.57
C HIS A 197 24.39 -4.68 -6.68
N ARG A 198 25.54 -5.23 -7.00
CA ARG A 198 26.81 -4.74 -6.45
C ARG A 198 27.23 -3.44 -7.13
N PRO A 199 28.06 -2.61 -6.47
CA PRO A 199 28.66 -1.42 -7.10
C PRO A 199 29.47 -1.73 -8.36
N ASP A 200 29.85 -3.01 -8.56
CA ASP A 200 30.59 -3.51 -9.73
C ASP A 200 29.70 -3.86 -10.93
N GLY A 201 28.39 -3.65 -10.85
CA GLY A 201 27.47 -3.92 -11.95
C GLY A 201 27.04 -5.39 -12.12
N ASN A 202 27.52 -6.31 -11.30
CA ASN A 202 27.17 -7.73 -11.41
C ASN A 202 25.94 -8.09 -10.60
N CYS A 203 24.90 -8.63 -11.26
CA CYS A 203 23.75 -9.23 -10.61
C CYS A 203 24.11 -10.59 -9.99
N HIS A 204 23.70 -10.84 -8.75
CA HIS A 204 23.78 -12.17 -8.20
C HIS A 204 22.85 -13.13 -8.96
N SER A 205 23.40 -14.23 -9.44
CA SER A 205 22.58 -15.33 -9.93
C SER A 205 21.72 -15.88 -8.79
N PRO A 206 20.43 -16.16 -9.01
CA PRO A 206 19.57 -16.74 -7.98
C PRO A 206 20.13 -18.10 -7.56
N PRO A 207 19.97 -18.48 -6.28
CA PRO A 207 20.38 -19.80 -5.80
C PRO A 207 19.61 -20.90 -6.54
N LYS A 208 20.30 -21.98 -6.89
CA LYS A 208 19.82 -23.05 -7.78
C LYS A 208 18.69 -23.90 -7.21
N THR A 209 18.33 -23.79 -5.93
CA THR A 209 17.31 -24.64 -5.30
C THR A 209 16.66 -23.96 -4.11
N VAL A 210 15.34 -23.83 -4.14
CA VAL A 210 14.51 -23.41 -3.03
C VAL A 210 13.81 -24.64 -2.45
N GLN A 211 14.05 -24.96 -1.17
CA GLN A 211 13.30 -26.02 -0.50
C GLN A 211 11.93 -25.47 -0.07
N THR A 212 10.88 -25.95 -0.71
CA THR A 212 9.52 -25.40 -0.64
C THR A 212 8.72 -25.73 0.63
N LYS A 213 9.13 -26.73 1.40
CA LYS A 213 8.29 -27.32 2.47
C LYS A 213 8.09 -26.51 3.77
N ARG A 214 8.66 -25.30 3.92
CA ARG A 214 8.57 -24.53 5.19
C ARG A 214 8.49 -23.01 5.05
N LEU A 215 8.14 -22.48 3.89
CA LEU A 215 7.97 -21.02 3.70
C LEU A 215 6.63 -20.57 4.29
N LYS A 216 6.66 -19.91 5.45
CA LYS A 216 5.47 -19.34 6.11
C LYS A 216 5.34 -17.83 5.94
N GLN A 217 6.37 -17.15 5.42
CA GLN A 217 6.38 -15.70 5.30
C GLN A 217 7.22 -15.27 4.09
N LEU A 218 6.67 -14.44 3.26
CA LEU A 218 7.29 -13.90 2.07
C LEU A 218 7.43 -12.38 2.17
N ILE A 219 8.56 -11.86 1.72
CA ILE A 219 8.81 -10.43 1.60
C ILE A 219 8.78 -10.08 0.12
N VAL A 220 7.88 -9.18 -0.28
CA VAL A 220 7.94 -8.53 -1.58
C VAL A 220 8.70 -7.23 -1.40
N SER A 221 9.91 -7.17 -1.93
CA SER A 221 10.81 -6.03 -1.82
C SER A 221 11.20 -5.50 -3.19
N TRP A 222 11.41 -4.23 -3.21
CA TRP A 222 11.83 -3.46 -4.37
C TRP A 222 13.32 -3.59 -4.63
N CYS A 223 13.73 -3.90 -5.86
CA CYS A 223 15.13 -3.81 -6.22
C CYS A 223 15.36 -3.58 -7.71
N CYS A 224 16.18 -2.58 -7.97
CA CYS A 224 17.01 -2.30 -9.13
C CYS A 224 16.38 -1.67 -10.37
N LEU A 225 16.76 -0.42 -10.56
CA LEU A 225 16.88 0.23 -11.88
C LEU A 225 17.97 -0.49 -12.68
N PHE A 226 17.65 -1.03 -13.83
CA PHE A 226 18.64 -1.36 -14.84
C PHE A 226 19.04 -0.06 -15.55
N ASN A 227 20.27 0.39 -15.34
CA ASN A 227 20.96 1.25 -16.27
C ASN A 227 21.61 0.34 -17.31
N GLY A 228 21.01 0.30 -18.51
CA GLY A 228 21.65 -0.22 -19.72
C GLY A 228 22.25 0.92 -20.50
#